data_bcffe7b8fe0fce63fa385f50a7f2b58c
#
_entry.id   bcffe7b8fe0fce63fa385f50a7f2b58c
#
_cell.length_a   1.000
_cell.length_b   1.000
_cell.length_c   1.000
_cell.angle_alpha   90.00
_cell.angle_beta   90.00
_cell.angle_gamma   90.00
#
_symmetry.space_group_name_H-M   'P 1'
#
loop_
_entity.id
_entity.type
_entity.pdbx_description
1 polymer ?
#
loop_
_entity_poly.entity_id
_entity_poly.type
_entity_poly.pdbx_seq_one_letter_code
_entity_poly.pdbx_strand_id
1 'polypeptide(L)'
;VTSALEPALDSFNCRRTLDVDGQAYDYFSLKEAEANGLIGIGNLPFSLKVLLENLLRHEDGRTVTSDDIRAVALWLQERKSDREIAFRPARVLMQDFTGVPAVVDLAAMRDAMAALGGDPQKINPLAPVDLVIDHSVMVDAFGSDKAFQVNVDKEYERNGERYAFLRWGAGAFDNFRVVPPGTGICHQVNLEYLAQAVWTREANGGDALAFPDSLVGTDSHTTMVNGLSVLGWGVGGIEAEAAMLGQPISMLIPEVVGFRLTGELRDGVTATDLVLTVTEMLRRMGVVGKFVEFYGTGLDNLPLEDRATIANMAPEYGATCGFFPIDEETIAYLKATGRKKSRIALVEAYARAQGLYRESDTPDPVFTATLALDLGSVEPSIAGPKRPQDRVPLARAAEAFAEALDKEYGKGAEADLRVPVKDKNFDLGHGDVVIAAITSCTNTSNPYVMVAAGLLAKN
;
A
#
# COMPACT_ATOMS: atom_id res chain seq x y z
N VAL A 1 -4.97 28.28 -6.19
CA VAL A 1 -5.49 28.15 -7.57
C VAL A 1 -5.36 26.68 -7.93
N THR A 2 -6.37 25.87 -7.63
CA THR A 2 -6.47 24.52 -8.17
C THR A 2 -6.51 24.66 -9.68
N SER A 3 -5.46 24.20 -10.37
CA SER A 3 -5.50 24.07 -11.82
C SER A 3 -6.68 23.16 -12.12
N ALA A 4 -7.74 23.71 -12.66
CA ALA A 4 -8.82 22.90 -13.19
C ALA A 4 -8.15 22.06 -14.29
N LEU A 5 -8.03 20.75 -14.05
CA LEU A 5 -7.72 19.83 -15.14
C LEU A 5 -8.80 20.07 -16.19
N GLU A 6 -8.38 20.24 -17.44
CA GLU A 6 -9.35 20.32 -18.54
C GLU A 6 -10.30 19.13 -18.44
N PRO A 7 -11.61 19.31 -18.70
CA PRO A 7 -12.54 18.20 -18.65
C PRO A 7 -12.08 17.08 -19.58
N ALA A 8 -12.16 15.85 -19.10
CA ALA A 8 -11.83 14.69 -19.95
C ALA A 8 -12.67 14.70 -21.23
N LEU A 9 -12.09 14.21 -22.32
CA LEU A 9 -12.76 14.14 -23.64
C LEU A 9 -13.99 13.22 -23.63
N ASP A 10 -13.99 12.23 -22.71
CA ASP A 10 -15.09 11.24 -22.55
C ASP A 10 -15.46 10.56 -23.89
N SER A 11 -14.48 10.12 -24.66
CA SER A 11 -14.68 9.49 -25.98
C SER A 11 -15.57 8.24 -25.94
N PHE A 12 -15.76 7.66 -24.75
CA PHE A 12 -16.63 6.50 -24.53
C PHE A 12 -17.98 6.89 -23.95
N ASN A 13 -18.27 8.18 -23.82
CA ASN A 13 -19.54 8.69 -23.29
C ASN A 13 -19.96 7.96 -22.01
N CYS A 14 -19.05 7.87 -21.04
CA CYS A 14 -19.23 7.08 -19.83
C CYS A 14 -19.36 7.90 -18.54
N ARG A 15 -19.28 9.25 -18.60
CA ARG A 15 -19.52 10.09 -17.44
C ARG A 15 -20.99 9.98 -17.00
N ARG A 16 -21.21 9.72 -15.73
CA ARG A 16 -22.52 9.54 -15.09
C ARG A 16 -22.53 10.21 -13.73
N THR A 17 -23.74 10.36 -13.17
CA THR A 17 -23.94 10.86 -11.81
C THR A 17 -24.50 9.76 -10.93
N LEU A 18 -23.95 9.62 -9.72
CA LEU A 18 -24.36 8.68 -8.69
C LEU A 18 -24.94 9.49 -7.52
N ASP A 19 -26.18 9.20 -7.12
CA ASP A 19 -26.76 9.73 -5.89
C ASP A 19 -26.44 8.80 -4.72
N VAL A 20 -25.91 9.37 -3.65
CA VAL A 20 -25.65 8.66 -2.39
C VAL A 20 -26.20 9.49 -1.24
N ASP A 21 -27.28 9.01 -0.63
CA ASP A 21 -27.96 9.68 0.48
C ASP A 21 -28.34 11.15 0.19
N GLY A 22 -28.72 11.46 -1.07
CA GLY A 22 -29.08 12.79 -1.52
C GLY A 22 -27.90 13.70 -1.90
N GLN A 23 -26.69 13.17 -1.89
CA GLN A 23 -25.50 13.84 -2.43
C GLN A 23 -25.15 13.26 -3.80
N ALA A 24 -25.11 14.11 -4.82
CA ALA A 24 -24.71 13.71 -6.17
C ALA A 24 -23.19 13.70 -6.33
N TYR A 25 -22.71 12.69 -7.06
CA TYR A 25 -21.30 12.54 -7.43
C TYR A 25 -21.18 12.19 -8.91
N ASP A 26 -20.40 12.94 -9.64
CA ASP A 26 -20.01 12.53 -10.99
C ASP A 26 -18.95 11.42 -10.93
N TYR A 27 -18.96 10.54 -11.93
CA TYR A 27 -17.96 9.49 -12.06
C TYR A 27 -17.88 8.97 -13.50
N PHE A 28 -16.80 8.29 -13.85
CA PHE A 28 -16.63 7.63 -15.15
C PHE A 28 -17.01 6.16 -15.04
N SER A 29 -18.18 5.80 -15.54
CA SER A 29 -18.78 4.47 -15.39
C SER A 29 -18.12 3.43 -16.27
N LEU A 30 -17.52 2.41 -15.67
CA LEU A 30 -16.97 1.26 -16.40
C LEU A 30 -18.07 0.48 -17.15
N LYS A 31 -19.28 0.38 -16.58
CA LYS A 31 -20.40 -0.30 -17.25
C LYS A 31 -20.83 0.43 -18.54
N GLU A 32 -20.87 1.76 -18.49
CA GLU A 32 -21.21 2.54 -19.70
C GLU A 32 -20.07 2.48 -20.72
N ALA A 33 -18.82 2.52 -20.27
CA ALA A 33 -17.66 2.36 -21.15
C ALA A 33 -17.67 0.99 -21.86
N GLU A 34 -18.09 -0.07 -21.15
CA GLU A 34 -18.27 -1.40 -21.72
C GLU A 34 -19.39 -1.40 -22.78
N ALA A 35 -20.55 -0.82 -22.48
CA ALA A 35 -21.67 -0.70 -23.39
C ALA A 35 -21.32 0.13 -24.63
N ASN A 36 -20.41 1.09 -24.51
CA ASN A 36 -19.96 1.99 -25.56
C ASN A 36 -18.67 1.54 -26.28
N GLY A 37 -18.30 0.25 -26.17
CA GLY A 37 -17.31 -0.37 -27.05
C GLY A 37 -16.05 -0.90 -26.38
N LEU A 38 -15.89 -0.81 -25.06
CA LEU A 38 -14.83 -1.49 -24.31
C LEU A 38 -15.27 -2.90 -23.87
N ILE A 39 -15.56 -3.76 -24.83
CA ILE A 39 -16.22 -5.04 -24.62
C ILE A 39 -15.41 -5.96 -23.68
N GLY A 40 -16.09 -6.52 -22.67
CA GLY A 40 -15.58 -7.55 -21.78
C GLY A 40 -14.80 -7.02 -20.57
N ILE A 41 -14.69 -5.70 -20.40
CA ILE A 41 -13.91 -5.11 -19.30
C ILE A 41 -14.44 -5.48 -17.90
N GLY A 42 -15.68 -5.93 -17.80
CA GLY A 42 -16.21 -6.52 -16.57
C GLY A 42 -15.39 -7.70 -16.04
N ASN A 43 -14.66 -8.41 -16.91
CA ASN A 43 -13.79 -9.56 -16.56
C ASN A 43 -12.34 -9.17 -16.24
N LEU A 44 -11.97 -7.90 -16.34
CA LEU A 44 -10.65 -7.43 -15.94
C LEU A 44 -10.39 -7.67 -14.46
N PRO A 45 -9.14 -7.92 -14.06
CA PRO A 45 -8.73 -7.79 -12.66
C PRO A 45 -9.15 -6.45 -12.06
N PHE A 46 -9.51 -6.43 -10.78
CA PHE A 46 -9.95 -5.21 -10.12
C PHE A 46 -8.89 -4.10 -10.17
N SER A 47 -7.62 -4.47 -10.04
CA SER A 47 -6.49 -3.54 -10.20
C SER A 47 -6.43 -2.90 -11.59
N LEU A 48 -6.71 -3.64 -12.65
CA LEU A 48 -6.79 -3.09 -14.02
C LEU A 48 -8.06 -2.26 -14.25
N LYS A 49 -9.16 -2.56 -13.57
CA LYS A 49 -10.35 -1.70 -13.60
C LYS A 49 -10.05 -0.32 -12.99
N VAL A 50 -9.25 -0.26 -11.91
CA VAL A 50 -8.78 1.01 -11.33
C VAL A 50 -7.91 1.79 -12.30
N LEU A 51 -6.98 1.12 -13.00
CA LEU A 51 -6.16 1.77 -14.05
C LEU A 51 -7.02 2.26 -15.22
N LEU A 52 -8.00 1.46 -15.66
CA LEU A 52 -8.91 1.83 -16.75
C LEU A 52 -9.75 3.06 -16.39
N GLU A 53 -10.31 3.11 -15.19
CA GLU A 53 -11.04 4.29 -14.70
C GLU A 53 -10.14 5.53 -14.69
N ASN A 54 -8.89 5.37 -14.24
CA ASN A 54 -7.91 6.46 -14.23
C ASN A 54 -7.68 7.02 -15.63
N LEU A 55 -7.53 6.18 -16.64
CA LEU A 55 -7.34 6.61 -18.03
C LEU A 55 -8.60 7.29 -18.58
N LEU A 56 -9.79 6.73 -18.35
CA LEU A 56 -11.06 7.34 -18.76
C LEU A 56 -11.22 8.75 -18.18
N ARG A 57 -10.89 8.94 -16.93
CA ARG A 57 -10.98 10.21 -16.21
C ARG A 57 -9.94 11.25 -16.63
N HIS A 58 -8.82 10.81 -17.20
CA HIS A 58 -7.70 11.66 -17.61
C HIS A 58 -7.49 11.70 -19.13
N GLU A 59 -8.47 11.24 -19.92
CA GLU A 59 -8.40 11.30 -21.36
C GLU A 59 -8.31 12.75 -21.86
N ASP A 60 -7.16 13.11 -22.44
CA ASP A 60 -6.86 14.47 -22.92
C ASP A 60 -6.46 14.51 -24.42
N GLY A 61 -6.41 13.34 -25.05
CA GLY A 61 -6.00 13.15 -26.43
C GLY A 61 -4.50 13.38 -26.69
N ARG A 62 -3.70 13.57 -25.65
CA ARG A 62 -2.25 13.82 -25.70
C ARG A 62 -1.46 12.82 -24.85
N THR A 63 -1.64 12.87 -23.53
CA THR A 63 -0.97 11.99 -22.56
C THR A 63 -1.79 10.71 -22.35
N VAL A 64 -3.10 10.80 -22.45
CA VAL A 64 -4.04 9.68 -22.42
C VAL A 64 -4.95 9.80 -23.63
N THR A 65 -4.85 8.83 -24.51
CA THR A 65 -5.66 8.74 -25.75
C THR A 65 -6.70 7.63 -25.65
N SER A 66 -7.71 7.66 -26.53
CA SER A 66 -8.68 6.57 -26.63
C SER A 66 -8.03 5.22 -26.98
N ASP A 67 -6.86 5.23 -27.65
CA ASP A 67 -6.11 4.01 -27.96
C ASP A 67 -5.45 3.41 -26.73
N ASP A 68 -5.00 4.22 -25.76
CA ASP A 68 -4.46 3.75 -24.48
C ASP A 68 -5.57 3.08 -23.67
N ILE A 69 -6.76 3.67 -23.65
CA ILE A 69 -7.95 3.11 -23.00
C ILE A 69 -8.35 1.78 -23.64
N ARG A 70 -8.40 1.71 -24.99
CA ARG A 70 -8.68 0.46 -25.71
C ARG A 70 -7.65 -0.63 -25.46
N ALA A 71 -6.38 -0.28 -25.30
CA ALA A 71 -5.32 -1.23 -25.02
C ALA A 71 -5.53 -1.99 -23.71
N VAL A 72 -6.12 -1.33 -22.68
CA VAL A 72 -6.48 -2.01 -21.43
C VAL A 72 -7.61 -3.04 -21.67
N ALA A 73 -8.59 -2.73 -22.49
CA ALA A 73 -9.64 -3.71 -22.85
C ALA A 73 -9.07 -4.88 -23.67
N LEU A 74 -8.16 -4.61 -24.61
CA LEU A 74 -7.51 -5.63 -25.44
C LEU A 74 -6.58 -6.55 -24.64
N TRP A 75 -6.11 -6.11 -23.47
CA TRP A 75 -5.32 -6.94 -22.56
C TRP A 75 -6.02 -8.27 -22.22
N LEU A 76 -7.35 -8.33 -22.19
CA LEU A 76 -8.11 -9.57 -21.93
C LEU A 76 -7.82 -10.69 -22.93
N GLN A 77 -7.42 -10.37 -24.17
CA GLN A 77 -7.15 -11.34 -25.20
C GLN A 77 -5.79 -12.01 -24.99
N GLU A 78 -4.74 -11.21 -24.74
CA GLU A 78 -3.37 -11.69 -24.62
C GLU A 78 -2.89 -11.84 -23.18
N ARG A 79 -3.60 -11.21 -22.21
CA ARG A 79 -3.28 -11.17 -20.78
C ARG A 79 -1.91 -10.55 -20.47
N LYS A 80 -1.44 -9.73 -21.36
CA LYS A 80 -0.21 -8.93 -21.30
C LYS A 80 -0.34 -7.77 -22.30
N SER A 81 0.51 -6.77 -22.17
CA SER A 81 0.57 -5.66 -23.12
C SER A 81 1.94 -5.01 -23.09
N ASP A 82 2.43 -4.60 -24.24
CA ASP A 82 3.63 -3.78 -24.38
C ASP A 82 3.27 -2.28 -24.49
N ARG A 83 1.99 -1.94 -24.30
CA ARG A 83 1.51 -0.56 -24.36
C ARG A 83 1.86 0.17 -23.08
N GLU A 84 2.51 1.30 -23.23
CA GLU A 84 2.79 2.25 -22.18
C GLU A 84 1.57 3.16 -21.94
N ILE A 85 1.22 3.39 -20.68
CA ILE A 85 0.11 4.24 -20.25
C ILE A 85 0.58 5.30 -19.27
N ALA A 86 -0.14 6.40 -19.21
CA ALA A 86 0.12 7.55 -18.33
C ALA A 86 -0.83 7.52 -17.11
N PHE A 87 -0.37 6.93 -16.01
CA PHE A 87 -1.14 6.82 -14.77
C PHE A 87 -0.98 8.07 -13.91
N ARG A 88 -2.06 8.61 -13.35
CA ARG A 88 -2.07 9.74 -12.40
C ARG A 88 -2.66 9.30 -11.06
N PRO A 89 -1.83 9.10 -10.02
CA PRO A 89 -2.33 8.73 -8.70
C PRO A 89 -3.24 9.84 -8.14
N ALA A 90 -4.22 9.44 -7.33
CA ALA A 90 -5.12 10.39 -6.68
C ALA A 90 -4.37 11.30 -5.69
N ARG A 91 -3.31 10.79 -5.08
CA ARG A 91 -2.49 11.50 -4.09
C ARG A 91 -1.08 10.91 -4.00
N VAL A 92 -0.19 11.60 -3.28
CA VAL A 92 1.18 11.16 -2.99
C VAL A 92 1.36 11.03 -1.49
N LEU A 93 1.99 9.94 -1.05
CA LEU A 93 2.35 9.71 0.34
C LEU A 93 3.86 9.85 0.50
N MET A 94 4.31 10.62 1.47
CA MET A 94 5.72 10.78 1.76
C MET A 94 6.01 10.45 3.22
N GLN A 95 7.13 9.83 3.47
CA GLN A 95 7.74 9.83 4.80
C GLN A 95 8.73 11.01 4.90
N ASP A 96 9.10 11.40 6.11
CA ASP A 96 9.87 12.64 6.32
C ASP A 96 11.31 12.58 5.80
N PHE A 97 11.98 11.43 5.79
CA PHE A 97 13.36 11.33 5.29
C PHE A 97 13.48 11.62 3.79
N THR A 98 12.52 11.16 3.01
CA THR A 98 12.45 11.39 1.57
C THR A 98 11.60 12.61 1.22
N GLY A 99 10.68 13.02 2.09
CA GLY A 99 9.81 14.16 1.89
C GLY A 99 10.48 15.52 2.15
N VAL A 100 11.46 15.57 3.06
CA VAL A 100 12.22 16.84 3.29
C VAL A 100 12.92 17.32 2.03
N PRO A 101 13.67 16.51 1.25
CA PRO A 101 14.21 16.93 -0.03
C PRO A 101 13.15 17.46 -0.99
N ALA A 102 12.01 16.79 -1.11
CA ALA A 102 10.93 17.25 -1.98
C ALA A 102 10.39 18.65 -1.59
N VAL A 103 10.26 18.92 -0.30
CA VAL A 103 9.86 20.27 0.18
C VAL A 103 10.95 21.29 -0.07
N VAL A 104 12.23 20.93 0.03
CA VAL A 104 13.36 21.79 -0.33
C VAL A 104 13.30 22.16 -1.81
N ASP A 105 13.01 21.17 -2.68
CA ASP A 105 12.91 21.40 -4.12
C ASP A 105 11.74 22.33 -4.46
N LEU A 106 10.58 22.17 -3.83
CA LEU A 106 9.46 23.11 -3.96
C LEU A 106 9.85 24.54 -3.55
N ALA A 107 10.60 24.69 -2.46
CA ALA A 107 11.08 25.99 -2.00
C ALA A 107 12.06 26.60 -3.02
N ALA A 108 13.01 25.81 -3.52
CA ALA A 108 13.96 26.22 -4.55
C ALA A 108 13.27 26.62 -5.87
N MET A 109 12.21 25.90 -6.26
CA MET A 109 11.38 26.26 -7.41
C MET A 109 10.70 27.63 -7.22
N ARG A 110 10.24 27.96 -6.00
CA ARG A 110 9.68 29.28 -5.69
C ARG A 110 10.73 30.39 -5.84
N ASP A 111 11.93 30.15 -5.34
CA ASP A 111 13.04 31.09 -5.48
C ASP A 111 13.41 31.31 -6.95
N ALA A 112 13.49 30.21 -7.72
CA ALA A 112 13.76 30.29 -9.16
C ALA A 112 12.63 31.03 -9.90
N MET A 113 11.37 30.79 -9.57
CA MET A 113 10.22 31.47 -10.14
C MET A 113 10.29 32.98 -9.86
N ALA A 114 10.62 33.39 -8.65
CA ALA A 114 10.80 34.79 -8.27
C ALA A 114 11.95 35.43 -9.04
N ALA A 115 13.09 34.75 -9.17
CA ALA A 115 14.25 35.21 -9.92
C ALA A 115 13.95 35.43 -11.43
N LEU A 116 13.05 34.63 -11.98
CA LEU A 116 12.56 34.76 -13.37
C LEU A 116 11.45 35.81 -13.53
N GLY A 117 11.03 36.48 -12.45
CA GLY A 117 9.98 37.50 -12.47
C GLY A 117 8.56 36.90 -12.53
N GLY A 118 8.40 35.60 -12.25
CA GLY A 118 7.12 34.94 -12.14
C GLY A 118 6.54 35.02 -10.73
N ASP A 119 5.33 34.47 -10.55
CA ASP A 119 4.64 34.40 -9.27
C ASP A 119 5.01 33.11 -8.53
N PRO A 120 5.78 33.16 -7.40
CA PRO A 120 6.17 31.98 -6.62
C PRO A 120 4.98 31.19 -6.07
N GLN A 121 3.83 31.83 -5.85
CA GLN A 121 2.64 31.19 -5.33
C GLN A 121 2.00 30.17 -6.30
N LYS A 122 2.44 30.16 -7.55
CA LYS A 122 2.05 29.12 -8.53
C LYS A 122 2.71 27.78 -8.28
N ILE A 123 3.81 27.76 -7.53
CA ILE A 123 4.50 26.50 -7.16
C ILE A 123 3.82 25.90 -5.94
N ASN A 124 2.99 24.89 -6.19
CA ASN A 124 2.29 24.08 -5.20
C ASN A 124 2.12 22.66 -5.76
N PRO A 125 1.97 21.65 -4.91
CA PRO A 125 1.53 20.33 -5.33
C PRO A 125 0.20 20.38 -6.09
N LEU A 126 0.16 19.79 -7.28
CA LEU A 126 -1.07 19.65 -8.08
C LEU A 126 -1.88 18.42 -7.67
N ALA A 127 -1.22 17.36 -7.21
CA ALA A 127 -1.84 16.24 -6.52
C ALA A 127 -1.73 16.45 -5.00
N PRO A 128 -2.75 16.06 -4.19
CA PRO A 128 -2.67 16.10 -2.73
C PRO A 128 -1.48 15.31 -2.21
N VAL A 129 -0.75 15.87 -1.26
CA VAL A 129 0.41 15.24 -0.63
C VAL A 129 0.16 15.12 0.87
N ASP A 130 0.30 13.90 1.39
CA ASP A 130 0.39 13.63 2.81
C ASP A 130 1.83 13.23 3.16
N LEU A 131 2.52 14.04 3.97
CA LEU A 131 3.82 13.70 4.52
C LEU A 131 3.64 13.26 5.97
N VAL A 132 4.02 12.03 6.28
CA VAL A 132 3.96 11.49 7.64
C VAL A 132 5.37 11.51 8.22
N ILE A 133 5.53 12.18 9.39
CA ILE A 133 6.75 12.07 10.17
C ILE A 133 6.75 10.68 10.81
N ASP A 134 7.59 9.81 10.25
CA ASP A 134 7.60 8.39 10.49
C ASP A 134 8.34 8.00 11.79
N HIS A 135 8.61 6.73 11.95
CA HIS A 135 9.26 6.10 13.10
C HIS A 135 10.76 6.42 13.20
N SER A 136 11.11 7.66 13.50
CA SER A 136 12.50 8.05 13.68
C SER A 136 13.00 7.98 15.13
N VAL A 137 12.13 7.60 16.07
CA VAL A 137 12.47 7.56 17.50
C VAL A 137 13.46 6.43 17.79
N MET A 138 14.63 6.81 18.29
CA MET A 138 15.60 5.86 18.83
C MET A 138 15.31 5.59 20.31
N VAL A 139 15.53 4.34 20.74
CA VAL A 139 15.38 3.96 22.13
C VAL A 139 16.70 4.23 22.86
N ASP A 140 16.81 5.40 23.49
CA ASP A 140 17.96 5.77 24.33
C ASP A 140 17.79 5.33 25.79
N ALA A 141 16.55 5.34 26.27
CA ALA A 141 16.19 4.91 27.62
C ALA A 141 15.12 3.82 27.55
N PHE A 142 15.21 2.85 28.47
CA PHE A 142 14.31 1.72 28.55
C PHE A 142 14.10 1.26 30.00
N GLY A 143 13.11 0.42 30.26
CA GLY A 143 12.91 -0.27 31.53
C GLY A 143 12.57 0.64 32.72
N SER A 144 12.05 1.85 32.48
CA SER A 144 11.62 2.78 33.54
C SER A 144 10.44 3.63 33.09
N ASP A 145 9.64 4.11 34.03
CA ASP A 145 8.48 4.98 33.77
C ASP A 145 8.87 6.32 33.10
N LYS A 146 10.13 6.71 33.18
CA LYS A 146 10.65 7.94 32.56
C LYS A 146 11.19 7.72 31.16
N ALA A 147 11.38 6.49 30.73
CA ALA A 147 12.02 6.15 29.45
C ALA A 147 11.29 6.77 28.25
N PHE A 148 9.98 6.73 28.24
CA PHE A 148 9.17 7.33 27.17
C PHE A 148 9.47 8.83 27.00
N GLN A 149 9.38 9.60 28.09
CA GLN A 149 9.61 11.04 28.04
C GLN A 149 11.06 11.38 27.63
N VAL A 150 12.05 10.65 28.15
CA VAL A 150 13.46 10.83 27.75
C VAL A 150 13.65 10.61 26.26
N ASN A 151 13.02 9.58 25.69
CA ASN A 151 13.13 9.29 24.27
C ASN A 151 12.44 10.37 23.41
N VAL A 152 11.28 10.87 23.84
CA VAL A 152 10.58 11.98 23.16
C VAL A 152 11.41 13.26 23.19
N ASP A 153 11.98 13.62 24.35
CA ASP A 153 12.80 14.83 24.48
C ASP A 153 14.03 14.75 23.55
N LYS A 154 14.68 13.60 23.48
CA LYS A 154 15.81 13.37 22.57
C LYS A 154 15.40 13.36 21.10
N GLU A 155 14.22 12.87 20.77
CA GLU A 155 13.66 12.94 19.43
C GLU A 155 13.56 14.40 18.96
N TYR A 156 12.97 15.27 19.77
CA TYR A 156 12.83 16.69 19.44
C TYR A 156 14.18 17.43 19.46
N GLU A 157 15.09 17.08 20.35
CA GLU A 157 16.45 17.63 20.36
C GLU A 157 17.18 17.35 19.05
N ARG A 158 17.09 16.13 18.53
CA ARG A 158 17.79 15.68 17.31
C ARG A 158 17.13 16.17 16.03
N ASN A 159 15.82 16.22 15.98
CA ASN A 159 15.03 16.42 14.76
C ASN A 159 14.25 17.74 14.74
N GLY A 160 14.43 18.61 15.72
CA GLY A 160 13.65 19.84 15.85
C GLY A 160 13.75 20.77 14.65
N GLU A 161 14.93 20.88 14.03
CA GLU A 161 15.13 21.67 12.80
C GLU A 161 14.32 21.12 11.64
N ARG A 162 14.37 19.80 11.41
CA ARG A 162 13.58 19.11 10.37
C ARG A 162 12.08 19.31 10.60
N TYR A 163 11.61 19.20 11.83
CA TYR A 163 10.19 19.36 12.15
C TYR A 163 9.73 20.82 12.00
N ALA A 164 10.56 21.78 12.34
CA ALA A 164 10.26 23.17 12.11
C ALA A 164 10.14 23.49 10.60
N PHE A 165 11.03 22.93 9.79
CA PHE A 165 10.99 23.07 8.34
C PHE A 165 9.72 22.45 7.73
N LEU A 166 9.36 21.22 8.12
CA LEU A 166 8.14 20.56 7.63
C LEU A 166 6.87 21.31 8.06
N ARG A 167 6.84 21.82 9.28
CA ARG A 167 5.73 22.66 9.77
C ARG A 167 5.59 23.95 8.94
N TRP A 168 6.72 24.58 8.58
CA TRP A 168 6.72 25.69 7.64
C TRP A 168 6.14 25.29 6.29
N GLY A 169 6.59 24.16 5.72
CA GLY A 169 6.11 23.65 4.44
C GLY A 169 4.60 23.42 4.43
N ALA A 170 4.05 22.85 5.50
CA ALA A 170 2.61 22.64 5.64
C ALA A 170 1.78 23.93 5.63
N GLY A 171 2.38 25.06 6.05
CA GLY A 171 1.74 26.38 5.98
C GLY A 171 2.05 27.16 4.72
N ALA A 172 3.12 26.80 4.01
CA ALA A 172 3.61 27.52 2.83
C ALA A 172 3.03 26.99 1.52
N PHE A 173 2.68 25.72 1.43
CA PHE A 173 2.21 25.08 0.22
C PHE A 173 0.75 24.62 0.34
N ASP A 174 -0.05 24.89 -0.69
CA ASP A 174 -1.37 24.30 -0.85
C ASP A 174 -1.25 22.81 -1.20
N ASN A 175 -2.31 22.01 -0.91
CA ASN A 175 -2.34 20.57 -1.14
C ASN A 175 -1.20 19.77 -0.46
N PHE A 176 -0.54 20.34 0.54
CA PHE A 176 0.53 19.71 1.28
C PHE A 176 0.17 19.65 2.77
N ARG A 177 0.09 18.45 3.31
CA ARG A 177 -0.30 18.19 4.69
C ARG A 177 0.80 17.39 5.39
N VAL A 178 1.12 17.77 6.63
CA VAL A 178 2.09 17.06 7.45
C VAL A 178 1.40 16.42 8.65
N VAL A 179 1.59 15.13 8.81
CA VAL A 179 1.18 14.37 10.00
C VAL A 179 2.33 14.44 11.02
N PRO A 180 2.09 14.94 12.25
CA PRO A 180 3.15 15.22 13.20
C PRO A 180 3.83 13.96 13.74
N PRO A 181 5.04 14.11 14.36
CA PRO A 181 5.74 12.99 14.98
C PRO A 181 4.93 12.36 16.11
N GLY A 182 5.15 11.07 16.36
CA GLY A 182 4.45 10.32 17.41
C GLY A 182 3.03 9.88 17.05
N THR A 183 2.56 10.15 15.82
CA THR A 183 1.24 9.69 15.35
C THR A 183 1.25 8.21 15.00
N GLY A 184 2.30 7.72 14.37
CA GLY A 184 2.45 6.32 13.99
C GLY A 184 3.32 6.14 12.75
N ILE A 185 3.41 4.89 12.29
CA ILE A 185 4.19 4.50 11.12
C ILE A 185 3.46 4.94 9.85
N CYS A 186 4.20 5.47 8.87
CA CYS A 186 3.67 6.09 7.65
C CYS A 186 2.57 5.28 6.95
N HIS A 187 2.85 4.04 6.58
CA HIS A 187 1.89 3.20 5.87
C HIS A 187 0.72 2.71 6.74
N GLN A 188 0.89 2.60 8.06
CA GLN A 188 -0.19 2.27 9.01
C GLN A 188 -1.14 3.47 9.17
N VAL A 189 -0.60 4.67 9.35
CA VAL A 189 -1.38 5.91 9.37
C VAL A 189 -2.13 6.09 8.04
N ASN A 190 -1.49 5.74 6.92
CA ASN A 190 -2.15 5.76 5.62
C ASN A 190 -3.34 4.79 5.58
N LEU A 191 -3.15 3.53 5.94
CA LEU A 191 -4.22 2.52 5.93
C LEU A 191 -5.38 2.90 6.84
N GLU A 192 -5.08 3.32 8.08
CA GLU A 192 -6.09 3.51 9.13
C GLU A 192 -6.80 4.86 9.08
N TYR A 193 -6.17 5.91 8.53
CA TYR A 193 -6.70 7.27 8.61
C TYR A 193 -6.76 8.01 7.27
N LEU A 194 -5.71 7.92 6.42
CA LEU A 194 -5.60 8.76 5.23
C LEU A 194 -6.30 8.17 4.03
N ALA A 195 -6.22 6.86 3.84
CA ALA A 195 -6.85 6.15 2.73
C ALA A 195 -8.38 6.19 2.82
N GLN A 196 -9.02 6.42 1.65
CA GLN A 196 -10.46 6.64 1.56
C GLN A 196 -11.20 5.53 0.79
N ALA A 197 -10.49 4.60 0.15
CA ALA A 197 -10.99 3.61 -0.82
C ALA A 197 -11.63 4.24 -2.07
N VAL A 198 -12.51 5.20 -1.89
CA VAL A 198 -13.03 6.08 -2.96
C VAL A 198 -12.70 7.52 -2.61
N TRP A 199 -11.94 8.17 -3.48
CA TRP A 199 -11.55 9.57 -3.36
C TRP A 199 -12.62 10.48 -3.95
N THR A 200 -12.65 11.72 -3.48
CA THR A 200 -13.54 12.76 -4.05
C THR A 200 -12.77 14.04 -4.28
N ARG A 201 -13.05 14.70 -5.40
CA ARG A 201 -12.55 16.03 -5.72
C ARG A 201 -13.72 16.96 -6.03
N GLU A 202 -13.74 18.12 -5.40
CA GLU A 202 -14.72 19.15 -5.70
C GLU A 202 -14.59 19.61 -7.15
N ALA A 203 -15.69 19.71 -7.86
CA ALA A 203 -15.75 20.29 -9.19
C ALA A 203 -16.07 21.78 -9.11
N ASN A 204 -15.47 22.59 -9.96
CA ASN A 204 -15.76 24.01 -10.06
C ASN A 204 -17.18 24.22 -10.58
N GLY A 205 -18.16 24.36 -9.67
CA GLY A 205 -19.55 24.67 -9.97
C GLY A 205 -20.42 23.48 -10.42
N GLY A 206 -20.00 22.22 -10.16
CA GLY A 206 -20.74 21.00 -10.43
C GLY A 206 -20.68 20.02 -9.24
N ASP A 207 -21.22 18.81 -9.44
CA ASP A 207 -21.15 17.74 -8.46
C ASP A 207 -19.71 17.30 -8.22
N ALA A 208 -19.39 16.83 -7.01
CA ALA A 208 -18.06 16.32 -6.70
C ALA A 208 -17.75 15.08 -7.56
N LEU A 209 -16.53 14.98 -8.09
CA LEU A 209 -16.09 13.83 -8.85
C LEU A 209 -15.60 12.73 -7.91
N ALA A 210 -16.20 11.55 -7.99
CA ALA A 210 -15.81 10.35 -7.25
C ALA A 210 -14.99 9.40 -8.14
N PHE A 211 -13.92 8.81 -7.59
CA PHE A 211 -13.04 7.88 -8.29
C PHE A 211 -12.26 7.00 -7.29
N PRO A 212 -11.67 5.87 -7.72
CA PRO A 212 -10.89 5.02 -6.83
C PRO A 212 -9.73 5.79 -6.19
N ASP A 213 -9.54 5.64 -4.88
CA ASP A 213 -8.32 6.12 -4.22
C ASP A 213 -7.12 5.34 -4.76
N SER A 214 -6.05 6.04 -5.05
CA SER A 214 -4.80 5.47 -5.52
C SER A 214 -3.64 6.37 -5.15
N LEU A 215 -2.48 5.80 -4.92
CA LEU A 215 -1.33 6.59 -4.54
C LEU A 215 -0.01 5.97 -4.98
N VAL A 216 1.02 6.82 -5.01
CA VAL A 216 2.40 6.39 -4.93
C VAL A 216 3.03 6.95 -3.67
N GLY A 217 3.98 6.24 -3.11
CA GLY A 217 4.60 6.67 -1.87
C GLY A 217 6.09 6.44 -1.83
N THR A 218 6.79 7.26 -1.05
CA THR A 218 8.24 7.12 -0.83
C THR A 218 8.59 6.14 0.29
N ASP A 219 7.57 5.55 0.93
CA ASP A 219 7.74 4.47 1.89
C ASP A 219 7.70 3.10 1.19
N SER A 220 8.64 2.21 1.53
CA SER A 220 8.74 0.87 0.94
C SER A 220 7.49 0.02 1.15
N HIS A 221 6.77 0.24 2.26
CA HIS A 221 5.55 -0.47 2.59
C HIS A 221 4.26 0.30 2.24
N THR A 222 4.35 1.28 1.35
CA THR A 222 3.17 1.94 0.74
C THR A 222 2.14 0.92 0.23
N THR A 223 2.60 -0.23 -0.21
CA THR A 223 1.77 -1.33 -0.71
C THR A 223 0.77 -1.89 0.29
N MET A 224 0.92 -1.66 1.60
CA MET A 224 -0.02 -2.10 2.63
C MET A 224 -1.47 -1.65 2.34
N VAL A 225 -1.63 -0.49 1.75
CA VAL A 225 -2.93 0.11 1.44
C VAL A 225 -3.76 -0.69 0.44
N ASN A 226 -3.12 -1.58 -0.35
CA ASN A 226 -3.84 -2.46 -1.28
C ASN A 226 -4.74 -3.47 -0.57
N GLY A 227 -4.50 -3.75 0.72
CA GLY A 227 -5.44 -4.50 1.57
C GLY A 227 -6.80 -3.81 1.70
N LEU A 228 -6.85 -2.49 1.59
CA LEU A 228 -8.06 -1.66 1.59
C LEU A 228 -8.61 -1.38 0.17
N SER A 229 -8.18 -2.12 -0.84
CA SER A 229 -8.55 -1.86 -2.25
C SER A 229 -8.09 -0.51 -2.80
N VAL A 230 -7.06 0.07 -2.23
CA VAL A 230 -6.43 1.29 -2.74
C VAL A 230 -5.19 0.88 -3.54
N LEU A 231 -5.19 1.19 -4.83
CA LEU A 231 -4.05 0.84 -5.68
C LEU A 231 -2.86 1.73 -5.34
N GLY A 232 -1.81 1.14 -4.78
CA GLY A 232 -0.66 1.90 -4.33
C GLY A 232 0.64 1.11 -4.29
N TRP A 233 1.76 1.78 -4.59
CA TRP A 233 3.10 1.18 -4.54
C TRP A 233 4.18 2.20 -4.20
N GLY A 234 5.35 1.68 -3.82
CA GLY A 234 6.52 2.49 -3.50
C GLY A 234 7.23 3.00 -4.75
N VAL A 235 7.68 4.25 -4.70
CA VAL A 235 8.46 4.92 -5.76
C VAL A 235 9.67 5.65 -5.18
N GLY A 236 10.59 6.06 -6.02
CA GLY A 236 11.69 6.95 -5.64
C GLY A 236 11.22 8.39 -5.37
N GLY A 237 12.04 9.17 -4.67
CA GLY A 237 11.71 10.57 -4.34
C GLY A 237 11.40 11.42 -5.58
N ILE A 238 12.20 11.31 -6.62
CA ILE A 238 12.02 12.06 -7.89
C ILE A 238 10.70 11.71 -8.58
N GLU A 239 10.30 10.43 -8.57
CA GLU A 239 9.01 10.00 -9.14
C GLU A 239 7.83 10.53 -8.33
N ALA A 240 7.96 10.54 -6.99
CA ALA A 240 6.95 11.12 -6.11
C ALA A 240 6.81 12.63 -6.35
N GLU A 241 7.92 13.36 -6.52
CA GLU A 241 7.91 14.79 -6.87
C GLU A 241 7.26 15.03 -8.24
N ALA A 242 7.59 14.24 -9.25
CA ALA A 242 6.98 14.34 -10.56
C ALA A 242 5.45 14.14 -10.48
N ALA A 243 5.00 13.11 -9.76
CA ALA A 243 3.57 12.88 -9.53
C ALA A 243 2.90 14.00 -8.74
N MET A 244 3.56 14.53 -7.70
CA MET A 244 3.11 15.67 -6.92
C MET A 244 2.91 16.92 -7.80
N LEU A 245 3.79 17.14 -8.77
CA LEU A 245 3.73 18.26 -9.73
C LEU A 245 2.80 17.97 -10.94
N GLY A 246 2.01 16.89 -10.88
CA GLY A 246 0.99 16.58 -11.89
C GLY A 246 1.50 15.85 -13.11
N GLN A 247 2.77 15.42 -13.14
CA GLN A 247 3.27 14.56 -14.22
C GLN A 247 2.69 13.15 -14.06
N PRO A 248 2.24 12.52 -15.16
CA PRO A 248 1.82 11.12 -15.09
C PRO A 248 3.02 10.20 -14.89
N ILE A 249 2.77 9.10 -14.20
CA ILE A 249 3.72 7.99 -14.12
C ILE A 249 3.56 7.15 -15.38
N SER A 250 4.65 7.03 -16.14
CA SER A 250 4.69 6.16 -17.30
C SER A 250 4.91 4.71 -16.86
N MET A 251 4.04 3.81 -17.28
CA MET A 251 4.12 2.40 -16.98
C MET A 251 3.53 1.54 -18.09
N LEU A 252 4.05 0.34 -18.28
CA LEU A 252 3.38 -0.66 -19.13
C LEU A 252 2.08 -1.11 -18.44
N ILE A 253 1.06 -1.46 -19.24
CA ILE A 253 -0.11 -2.14 -18.69
C ILE A 253 0.37 -3.46 -18.08
N PRO A 254 0.23 -3.64 -16.73
CA PRO A 254 0.92 -4.73 -16.04
C PRO A 254 0.31 -6.10 -16.35
N GLU A 255 1.15 -7.12 -16.31
CA GLU A 255 0.67 -8.49 -16.10
C GLU A 255 0.09 -8.61 -14.69
N VAL A 256 -1.00 -9.36 -14.54
CA VAL A 256 -1.66 -9.58 -13.25
C VAL A 256 -1.69 -11.07 -12.93
N VAL A 257 -1.07 -11.44 -11.81
CA VAL A 257 -1.09 -12.80 -11.28
C VAL A 257 -2.22 -12.92 -10.27
N GLY A 258 -3.20 -13.77 -10.57
CA GLY A 258 -4.27 -14.10 -9.63
C GLY A 258 -3.79 -15.08 -8.56
N PHE A 259 -3.99 -14.75 -7.29
CA PHE A 259 -3.69 -15.65 -6.17
C PHE A 259 -4.99 -16.09 -5.50
N ARG A 260 -5.41 -17.32 -5.78
CA ARG A 260 -6.67 -17.87 -5.27
C ARG A 260 -6.51 -18.37 -3.85
N LEU A 261 -7.32 -17.84 -2.94
CA LEU A 261 -7.43 -18.31 -1.57
C LEU A 261 -8.72 -19.10 -1.38
N THR A 262 -8.65 -20.24 -0.70
CA THR A 262 -9.80 -21.09 -0.34
C THR A 262 -9.69 -21.53 1.11
N GLY A 263 -10.81 -21.95 1.71
CA GLY A 263 -10.83 -22.44 3.09
C GLY A 263 -10.65 -21.33 4.12
N GLU A 264 -10.17 -21.70 5.30
CA GLU A 264 -9.92 -20.81 6.44
C GLU A 264 -8.63 -21.21 7.17
N LEU A 265 -8.01 -20.27 7.88
CA LEU A 265 -6.84 -20.54 8.71
C LEU A 265 -7.23 -21.42 9.90
N ARG A 266 -6.38 -22.38 10.24
CA ARG A 266 -6.56 -23.23 11.41
C ARG A 266 -6.25 -22.46 12.70
N ASP A 267 -6.85 -22.89 13.80
CA ASP A 267 -6.52 -22.35 15.12
C ASP A 267 -5.01 -22.42 15.39
N GLY A 268 -4.46 -21.31 15.87
CA GLY A 268 -3.04 -21.18 16.19
C GLY A 268 -2.15 -20.78 15.01
N VAL A 269 -2.69 -20.68 13.79
CA VAL A 269 -2.02 -20.13 12.61
C VAL A 269 -2.33 -18.64 12.52
N THR A 270 -1.31 -17.82 12.22
CA THR A 270 -1.43 -16.37 12.19
C THR A 270 -1.32 -15.81 10.77
N ALA A 271 -1.72 -14.54 10.60
CA ALA A 271 -1.49 -13.79 9.37
C ALA A 271 -0.01 -13.79 8.94
N THR A 272 0.92 -13.81 9.91
CA THR A 272 2.36 -13.89 9.64
C THR A 272 2.74 -15.21 8.96
N ASP A 273 2.19 -16.33 9.43
CA ASP A 273 2.42 -17.65 8.81
C ASP A 273 1.90 -17.68 7.38
N LEU A 274 0.71 -17.11 7.18
CA LEU A 274 0.10 -16.99 5.86
C LEU A 274 0.96 -16.13 4.92
N VAL A 275 1.38 -14.95 5.35
CA VAL A 275 2.17 -14.05 4.47
C VAL A 275 3.54 -14.64 4.12
N LEU A 276 4.18 -15.36 5.03
CA LEU A 276 5.43 -16.07 4.73
C LEU A 276 5.21 -17.16 3.67
N THR A 277 4.11 -17.90 3.76
CA THR A 277 3.73 -18.92 2.77
C THR A 277 3.47 -18.29 1.40
N VAL A 278 2.67 -17.22 1.35
CA VAL A 278 2.38 -16.45 0.13
C VAL A 278 3.67 -15.91 -0.49
N THR A 279 4.55 -15.35 0.33
CA THR A 279 5.84 -14.78 -0.11
C THR A 279 6.73 -15.85 -0.76
N GLU A 280 6.85 -17.03 -0.14
CA GLU A 280 7.60 -18.15 -0.71
C GLU A 280 7.03 -18.58 -2.08
N MET A 281 5.71 -18.74 -2.17
CA MET A 281 5.03 -19.16 -3.40
C MET A 281 5.22 -18.15 -4.54
N LEU A 282 5.02 -16.86 -4.26
CA LEU A 282 5.16 -15.78 -5.25
C LEU A 282 6.61 -15.58 -5.69
N ARG A 283 7.57 -15.68 -4.76
CA ARG A 283 9.00 -15.66 -5.11
C ARG A 283 9.38 -16.80 -6.04
N ARG A 284 8.87 -18.00 -5.77
CA ARG A 284 9.12 -19.17 -6.62
C ARG A 284 8.51 -19.01 -8.02
N MET A 285 7.34 -18.36 -8.12
CA MET A 285 6.69 -18.07 -9.40
C MET A 285 7.41 -16.98 -10.20
N GLY A 286 8.01 -15.99 -9.55
CA GLY A 286 8.66 -14.86 -10.22
C GLY A 286 7.66 -13.79 -10.66
N VAL A 287 7.32 -12.89 -9.74
CA VAL A 287 6.30 -11.83 -9.94
C VAL A 287 6.88 -10.42 -10.03
N VAL A 288 8.18 -10.30 -10.28
CA VAL A 288 8.85 -8.99 -10.38
C VAL A 288 8.23 -8.16 -11.51
N GLY A 289 7.84 -6.93 -11.18
CA GLY A 289 7.21 -5.99 -12.10
C GLY A 289 5.74 -6.31 -12.44
N LYS A 290 5.16 -7.33 -11.82
CA LYS A 290 3.75 -7.71 -11.99
C LYS A 290 2.90 -7.19 -10.84
N PHE A 291 1.58 -7.10 -11.08
CA PHE A 291 0.60 -7.00 -10.02
C PHE A 291 0.23 -8.40 -9.54
N VAL A 292 -0.03 -8.54 -8.26
CA VAL A 292 -0.67 -9.73 -7.69
C VAL A 292 -2.05 -9.32 -7.20
N GLU A 293 -3.08 -10.09 -7.53
CA GLU A 293 -4.44 -9.82 -7.08
C GLU A 293 -5.01 -11.06 -6.38
N PHE A 294 -5.49 -10.87 -5.16
CA PHE A 294 -6.02 -11.95 -4.34
C PHE A 294 -7.52 -12.12 -4.58
N TYR A 295 -7.99 -13.36 -4.73
CA TYR A 295 -9.37 -13.70 -5.02
C TYR A 295 -9.76 -15.07 -4.44
N GLY A 296 -11.01 -15.45 -4.61
CA GLY A 296 -11.53 -16.74 -4.17
C GLY A 296 -12.29 -16.66 -2.85
N THR A 297 -12.89 -17.78 -2.44
CA THR A 297 -13.78 -17.85 -1.27
C THR A 297 -13.06 -17.71 0.07
N GLY A 298 -11.74 -17.92 0.11
CA GLY A 298 -10.95 -17.73 1.33
C GLY A 298 -10.91 -16.25 1.79
N LEU A 299 -11.24 -15.30 0.90
CA LEU A 299 -11.34 -13.90 1.29
C LEU A 299 -12.48 -13.64 2.28
N ASP A 300 -13.55 -14.42 2.24
CA ASP A 300 -14.70 -14.26 3.13
C ASP A 300 -14.34 -14.56 4.61
N ASN A 301 -13.24 -15.27 4.84
CA ASN A 301 -12.71 -15.64 6.15
C ASN A 301 -11.41 -14.93 6.50
N LEU A 302 -11.03 -13.91 5.75
CA LEU A 302 -9.77 -13.20 5.91
C LEU A 302 -10.03 -11.73 6.25
N PRO A 303 -9.89 -11.32 7.52
CA PRO A 303 -10.11 -9.93 7.93
C PRO A 303 -9.12 -8.99 7.22
N LEU A 304 -9.51 -7.72 7.12
CA LEU A 304 -8.73 -6.74 6.35
C LEU A 304 -7.30 -6.57 6.89
N GLU A 305 -7.10 -6.68 8.18
CA GLU A 305 -5.78 -6.56 8.82
C GLU A 305 -4.82 -7.66 8.33
N ASP A 306 -5.33 -8.86 8.07
CA ASP A 306 -4.55 -9.95 7.49
C ASP A 306 -4.23 -9.70 6.02
N ARG A 307 -5.20 -9.16 5.25
CA ARG A 307 -4.98 -8.71 3.87
C ARG A 307 -3.93 -7.61 3.80
N ALA A 308 -3.99 -6.65 4.71
CA ALA A 308 -3.01 -5.57 4.83
C ALA A 308 -1.60 -6.12 5.14
N THR A 309 -1.51 -7.15 5.99
CA THR A 309 -0.26 -7.85 6.29
C THR A 309 0.34 -8.49 5.02
N ILE A 310 -0.49 -9.12 4.19
CA ILE A 310 -0.06 -9.71 2.91
C ILE A 310 0.36 -8.61 1.92
N ALA A 311 -0.45 -7.57 1.76
CA ALA A 311 -0.18 -6.46 0.87
C ALA A 311 1.10 -5.69 1.25
N ASN A 312 1.38 -5.57 2.56
CA ASN A 312 2.58 -4.93 3.10
C ASN A 312 3.85 -5.58 2.56
N MET A 313 3.89 -6.89 2.44
CA MET A 313 5.07 -7.65 2.00
C MET A 313 5.19 -7.79 0.47
N ALA A 314 4.50 -6.97 -0.32
CA ALA A 314 4.66 -6.98 -1.77
C ALA A 314 6.12 -6.76 -2.24
N PRO A 315 6.91 -5.87 -1.64
CA PRO A 315 8.33 -5.75 -1.97
C PRO A 315 9.11 -7.04 -1.69
N GLU A 316 8.82 -7.74 -0.60
CA GLU A 316 9.48 -8.97 -0.20
C GLU A 316 9.18 -10.11 -1.17
N TYR A 317 7.95 -10.29 -1.64
CA TYR A 317 7.68 -11.27 -2.69
C TYR A 317 7.98 -10.77 -4.11
N GLY A 318 8.29 -9.48 -4.28
CA GLY A 318 8.83 -8.89 -5.49
C GLY A 318 7.80 -8.36 -6.48
N ALA A 319 6.52 -8.28 -6.11
CA ALA A 319 5.48 -7.68 -6.93
C ALA A 319 5.44 -6.15 -6.76
N THR A 320 4.87 -5.46 -7.73
CA THR A 320 4.59 -4.02 -7.61
C THR A 320 3.55 -3.75 -6.54
N CYS A 321 2.51 -4.59 -6.44
CA CYS A 321 1.51 -4.54 -5.39
C CYS A 321 0.85 -5.90 -5.18
N GLY A 322 0.15 -6.06 -4.04
CA GLY A 322 -0.71 -7.20 -3.72
C GLY A 322 -2.12 -6.71 -3.43
N PHE A 323 -2.97 -6.68 -4.43
CA PHE A 323 -4.26 -6.00 -4.41
C PHE A 323 -5.41 -6.92 -3.94
N PHE A 324 -6.31 -6.36 -3.15
CA PHE A 324 -7.55 -7.01 -2.70
C PHE A 324 -8.77 -6.20 -3.17
N PRO A 325 -9.87 -6.84 -3.57
CA PRO A 325 -11.09 -6.15 -3.97
C PRO A 325 -11.83 -5.54 -2.77
N ILE A 326 -12.72 -4.57 -3.04
CA ILE A 326 -13.67 -4.06 -2.04
C ILE A 326 -14.74 -5.13 -1.79
N ASP A 327 -15.00 -5.44 -0.52
CA ASP A 327 -16.05 -6.36 -0.07
C ASP A 327 -16.59 -5.97 1.31
N GLU A 328 -17.33 -6.86 1.96
CA GLU A 328 -17.92 -6.61 3.28
C GLU A 328 -16.86 -6.34 4.35
N GLU A 329 -15.72 -7.06 4.31
CA GLU A 329 -14.60 -6.86 5.24
C GLU A 329 -13.99 -5.45 5.09
N THR A 330 -13.91 -4.94 3.86
CA THR A 330 -13.49 -3.55 3.59
C THR A 330 -14.44 -2.56 4.26
N ILE A 331 -15.74 -2.77 4.14
CA ILE A 331 -16.77 -1.91 4.75
C ILE A 331 -16.73 -2.01 6.28
N ALA A 332 -16.54 -3.21 6.83
CA ALA A 332 -16.39 -3.44 8.27
C ALA A 332 -15.17 -2.70 8.84
N TYR A 333 -14.03 -2.79 8.17
CA TYR A 333 -12.81 -2.10 8.55
C TYR A 333 -12.95 -0.56 8.52
N LEU A 334 -13.58 -0.01 7.49
CA LEU A 334 -13.85 1.43 7.42
C LEU A 334 -14.73 1.91 8.58
N LYS A 335 -15.69 1.09 9.01
CA LYS A 335 -16.52 1.36 10.21
C LYS A 335 -15.69 1.29 11.48
N ALA A 336 -14.90 0.23 11.65
CA ALA A 336 -14.07 0.00 12.83
C ALA A 336 -13.00 1.08 13.04
N THR A 337 -12.43 1.60 11.94
CA THR A 337 -11.42 2.67 11.95
C THR A 337 -12.03 4.09 11.92
N GLY A 338 -13.35 4.21 12.10
CA GLY A 338 -14.03 5.48 12.35
C GLY A 338 -14.20 6.38 11.13
N ARG A 339 -14.21 5.84 9.90
CA ARG A 339 -14.57 6.63 8.71
C ARG A 339 -15.99 7.16 8.82
N LYS A 340 -16.24 8.35 8.28
CA LYS A 340 -17.57 8.98 8.30
C LYS A 340 -18.59 8.08 7.59
N LYS A 341 -19.81 8.01 8.12
CA LYS A 341 -20.91 7.22 7.53
C LYS A 341 -21.15 7.56 6.05
N SER A 342 -21.10 8.85 5.71
CA SER A 342 -21.25 9.31 4.32
C SER A 342 -20.11 8.77 3.40
N ARG A 343 -18.88 8.68 3.91
CA ARG A 343 -17.77 8.09 3.15
C ARG A 343 -17.98 6.61 2.93
N ILE A 344 -18.42 5.88 3.94
CA ILE A 344 -18.69 4.43 3.86
C ILE A 344 -19.82 4.16 2.85
N ALA A 345 -20.90 4.94 2.91
CA ALA A 345 -21.99 4.84 1.95
C ALA A 345 -21.53 5.10 0.51
N LEU A 346 -20.68 6.12 0.32
CA LEU A 346 -20.11 6.41 -1.00
C LEU A 346 -19.23 5.26 -1.50
N VAL A 347 -18.37 4.69 -0.65
CA VAL A 347 -17.49 3.58 -1.03
C VAL A 347 -18.31 2.39 -1.51
N GLU A 348 -19.33 1.99 -0.77
CA GLU A 348 -20.19 0.86 -1.13
C GLU A 348 -20.96 1.14 -2.42
N ALA A 349 -21.63 2.28 -2.51
CA ALA A 349 -22.45 2.64 -3.68
C ALA A 349 -21.60 2.75 -4.95
N TYR A 350 -20.46 3.42 -4.85
CA TYR A 350 -19.53 3.58 -5.97
C TYR A 350 -18.95 2.22 -6.43
N ALA A 351 -18.47 1.42 -5.50
CA ALA A 351 -17.88 0.12 -5.82
C ALA A 351 -18.90 -0.80 -6.53
N ARG A 352 -20.15 -0.81 -6.07
CA ARG A 352 -21.24 -1.57 -6.72
C ARG A 352 -21.58 -1.01 -8.10
N ALA A 353 -21.64 0.30 -8.26
CA ALA A 353 -21.92 0.94 -9.54
C ALA A 353 -20.84 0.62 -10.58
N GLN A 354 -19.57 0.58 -10.16
CA GLN A 354 -18.41 0.33 -11.03
C GLN A 354 -18.09 -1.14 -11.26
N GLY A 355 -18.74 -2.08 -10.57
CA GLY A 355 -18.34 -3.50 -10.60
C GLY A 355 -16.97 -3.74 -9.95
N LEU A 356 -16.66 -2.95 -8.91
CA LEU A 356 -15.46 -3.09 -8.07
C LEU A 356 -15.76 -3.74 -6.71
N TYR A 357 -17.04 -3.98 -6.42
CA TYR A 357 -17.48 -4.68 -5.21
C TYR A 357 -17.50 -6.18 -5.46
N ARG A 358 -16.79 -6.94 -4.62
CA ARG A 358 -16.78 -8.40 -4.67
C ARG A 358 -17.83 -8.97 -3.72
N GLU A 359 -18.64 -9.87 -4.22
CA GLU A 359 -19.52 -10.75 -3.46
C GLU A 359 -19.00 -12.20 -3.57
N SER A 360 -19.49 -13.09 -2.73
CA SER A 360 -19.03 -14.49 -2.69
C SER A 360 -19.24 -15.25 -4.00
N ASP A 361 -20.24 -14.82 -4.80
CA ASP A 361 -20.59 -15.38 -6.11
C ASP A 361 -20.06 -14.53 -7.30
N THR A 362 -19.27 -13.50 -7.03
CA THR A 362 -18.63 -12.71 -8.10
C THR A 362 -17.75 -13.61 -8.95
N PRO A 363 -17.92 -13.61 -10.29
CA PRO A 363 -17.07 -14.39 -11.18
C PRO A 363 -15.59 -14.04 -11.02
N ASP A 364 -14.73 -15.05 -11.07
CA ASP A 364 -13.28 -14.84 -11.02
C ASP A 364 -12.82 -13.98 -12.21
N PRO A 365 -11.99 -12.95 -11.98
CA PRO A 365 -11.39 -12.17 -13.07
C PRO A 365 -10.45 -13.01 -13.95
N VAL A 366 -10.17 -12.49 -15.14
CA VAL A 366 -9.17 -13.10 -16.04
C VAL A 366 -7.78 -12.63 -15.65
N PHE A 367 -6.85 -13.56 -15.45
CA PHE A 367 -5.48 -13.27 -15.05
C PHE A 367 -4.45 -13.72 -16.07
N THR A 368 -3.25 -13.15 -16.05
CA THR A 368 -2.09 -13.60 -16.85
C THR A 368 -1.69 -15.02 -16.47
N ALA A 369 -1.61 -15.28 -15.17
CA ALA A 369 -1.33 -16.59 -14.58
C ALA A 369 -1.98 -16.68 -13.20
N THR A 370 -2.10 -17.89 -12.65
CA THR A 370 -2.76 -18.10 -11.36
C THR A 370 -1.96 -19.01 -10.43
N LEU A 371 -2.06 -18.74 -9.15
CA LEU A 371 -1.67 -19.62 -8.04
C LEU A 371 -2.90 -19.90 -7.18
N ALA A 372 -2.85 -20.97 -6.40
CA ALA A 372 -3.90 -21.32 -5.44
C ALA A 372 -3.30 -21.78 -4.12
N LEU A 373 -3.92 -21.39 -3.01
CA LEU A 373 -3.58 -21.82 -1.66
C LEU A 373 -4.86 -22.11 -0.88
N ASP A 374 -4.92 -23.29 -0.29
CA ASP A 374 -5.89 -23.61 0.75
C ASP A 374 -5.35 -23.09 2.10
N LEU A 375 -6.05 -22.13 2.70
CA LEU A 375 -5.68 -21.52 3.97
C LEU A 375 -5.52 -22.57 5.09
N GLY A 376 -6.31 -23.67 5.04
CA GLY A 376 -6.20 -24.79 5.96
C GLY A 376 -4.87 -25.56 5.86
N SER A 377 -4.11 -25.38 4.79
CA SER A 377 -2.78 -25.98 4.62
C SER A 377 -1.62 -25.16 5.20
N VAL A 378 -1.87 -23.92 5.61
CA VAL A 378 -0.84 -23.06 6.20
C VAL A 378 -0.44 -23.61 7.57
N GLU A 379 0.85 -23.61 7.85
CA GLU A 379 1.43 -24.08 9.10
C GLU A 379 2.30 -23.00 9.76
N PRO A 380 2.42 -23.03 11.10
CA PRO A 380 3.29 -22.11 11.83
C PRO A 380 4.70 -22.09 11.24
N SER A 381 5.21 -20.92 10.96
CA SER A 381 6.46 -20.74 10.21
C SER A 381 7.28 -19.58 10.76
N ILE A 382 8.60 -19.67 10.57
CA ILE A 382 9.54 -18.56 10.75
C ILE A 382 10.22 -18.27 9.42
N ALA A 383 10.97 -17.19 9.34
CA ALA A 383 11.76 -16.84 8.16
C ALA A 383 13.22 -16.57 8.52
N GLY A 384 14.08 -16.80 7.57
CA GLY A 384 15.50 -16.55 7.71
C GLY A 384 16.35 -17.82 7.62
N PRO A 385 17.64 -17.70 8.05
CA PRO A 385 18.22 -16.57 8.79
C PRO A 385 18.56 -15.33 7.95
N LYS A 386 18.57 -15.40 6.61
CA LYS A 386 19.04 -14.29 5.78
C LYS A 386 17.93 -13.37 5.28
N ARG A 387 16.81 -13.93 4.83
CA ARG A 387 15.80 -13.18 4.08
C ARG A 387 14.39 -13.52 4.55
N PRO A 388 13.44 -12.57 4.51
CA PRO A 388 12.06 -12.81 4.94
C PRO A 388 11.31 -13.82 4.05
N GLN A 389 11.73 -14.05 2.83
CA GLN A 389 11.15 -15.06 1.94
C GLN A 389 11.69 -16.49 2.16
N ASP A 390 12.73 -16.65 2.97
CA ASP A 390 13.29 -17.97 3.30
C ASP A 390 12.45 -18.58 4.44
N ARG A 391 11.25 -19.07 4.09
CA ARG A 391 10.31 -19.65 5.05
C ARG A 391 10.78 -21.00 5.57
N VAL A 392 10.69 -21.18 6.86
CA VAL A 392 10.99 -22.43 7.56
C VAL A 392 9.80 -22.81 8.41
N PRO A 393 9.19 -23.99 8.21
CA PRO A 393 8.19 -24.53 9.13
C PRO A 393 8.74 -24.59 10.56
N LEU A 394 7.98 -24.13 11.54
CA LEU A 394 8.44 -24.04 12.93
C LEU A 394 8.91 -25.41 13.47
N ALA A 395 8.25 -26.48 13.07
CA ALA A 395 8.62 -27.86 13.45
C ALA A 395 10.04 -28.26 12.97
N ARG A 396 10.55 -27.58 11.94
CA ARG A 396 11.89 -27.84 11.37
C ARG A 396 12.94 -26.79 11.74
N ALA A 397 12.60 -25.84 12.63
CA ALA A 397 13.46 -24.70 12.92
C ALA A 397 14.88 -25.10 13.37
N ALA A 398 15.00 -26.08 14.27
CA ALA A 398 16.28 -26.55 14.78
C ALA A 398 17.14 -27.20 13.68
N GLU A 399 16.53 -28.07 12.86
CA GLU A 399 17.20 -28.74 11.74
C GLU A 399 17.66 -27.72 10.69
N ALA A 400 16.78 -26.83 10.28
CA ALA A 400 17.07 -25.79 9.29
C ALA A 400 18.17 -24.83 9.77
N PHE A 401 18.17 -24.50 11.08
CA PHE A 401 19.25 -23.68 11.65
C PHE A 401 20.60 -24.40 11.59
N ALA A 402 20.66 -25.67 11.97
CA ALA A 402 21.90 -26.44 11.89
C ALA A 402 22.44 -26.56 10.46
N GLU A 403 21.53 -26.77 9.48
CA GLU A 403 21.91 -26.77 8.06
C GLU A 403 22.45 -25.40 7.59
N ALA A 404 21.78 -24.31 7.97
CA ALA A 404 22.22 -22.97 7.61
C ALA A 404 23.56 -22.62 8.27
N LEU A 405 23.75 -22.99 9.54
CA LEU A 405 25.00 -22.78 10.26
C LEU A 405 26.18 -23.43 9.54
N ASP A 406 26.02 -24.64 9.03
CA ASP A 406 27.05 -25.37 8.28
C ASP A 406 27.19 -24.85 6.84
N LYS A 407 26.10 -24.90 6.05
CA LYS A 407 26.14 -24.68 4.61
C LYS A 407 26.29 -23.21 4.21
N GLU A 408 25.64 -22.30 4.97
CA GLU A 408 25.60 -20.87 4.62
C GLU A 408 26.66 -20.05 5.35
N TYR A 409 26.94 -20.38 6.60
CA TYR A 409 27.88 -19.64 7.45
C TYR A 409 29.21 -20.34 7.63
N GLY A 410 29.37 -21.62 7.22
CA GLY A 410 30.60 -22.38 7.34
C GLY A 410 31.02 -22.62 8.80
N LYS A 411 30.05 -22.64 9.74
CA LYS A 411 30.29 -22.76 11.17
C LYS A 411 29.82 -24.10 11.76
N GLY A 412 29.53 -25.08 10.93
CA GLY A 412 29.08 -26.40 11.40
C GLY A 412 30.04 -27.07 12.37
N ALA A 413 31.35 -26.94 12.14
CA ALA A 413 32.39 -27.49 13.03
C ALA A 413 32.46 -26.77 14.40
N GLU A 414 31.90 -25.58 14.51
CA GLU A 414 31.86 -24.76 15.72
C GLU A 414 30.46 -24.77 16.38
N ALA A 415 29.56 -25.65 15.98
CA ALA A 415 28.15 -25.63 16.40
C ALA A 415 27.99 -25.62 17.93
N ASP A 416 28.82 -26.34 18.64
CA ASP A 416 28.80 -26.44 20.10
C ASP A 416 29.67 -25.37 20.81
N LEU A 417 30.29 -24.47 20.05
CA LEU A 417 31.13 -23.41 20.62
C LEU A 417 30.30 -22.45 21.46
N ARG A 418 30.73 -22.28 22.73
CA ARG A 418 30.14 -21.29 23.64
C ARG A 418 31.21 -20.31 24.11
N VAL A 419 30.86 -19.04 24.12
CA VAL A 419 31.78 -17.94 24.49
C VAL A 419 31.27 -17.25 25.73
N PRO A 420 32.03 -17.17 26.84
CA PRO A 420 31.64 -16.44 28.04
C PRO A 420 31.40 -14.99 27.75
N VAL A 421 30.30 -14.44 28.30
CA VAL A 421 29.98 -13.00 28.19
C VAL A 421 30.72 -12.24 29.31
N LYS A 422 31.49 -11.22 28.91
CA LYS A 422 32.28 -10.42 29.83
C LYS A 422 31.43 -9.84 30.95
N ASP A 423 31.89 -9.98 32.20
CA ASP A 423 31.23 -9.48 33.41
C ASP A 423 29.80 -10.06 33.65
N LYS A 424 29.49 -11.24 33.08
CA LYS A 424 28.25 -11.99 33.26
C LYS A 424 28.51 -13.41 33.69
N ASN A 425 27.49 -14.07 34.24
CA ASN A 425 27.53 -15.46 34.70
C ASN A 425 26.95 -16.46 33.67
N PHE A 426 26.91 -16.08 32.41
CA PHE A 426 26.45 -16.94 31.31
C PHE A 426 27.37 -16.83 30.11
N ASP A 427 27.22 -17.77 29.20
CA ASP A 427 27.88 -17.82 27.90
C ASP A 427 26.84 -17.76 26.77
N LEU A 428 27.29 -17.52 25.57
CA LEU A 428 26.49 -17.53 24.34
C LEU A 428 27.05 -18.53 23.34
N GLY A 429 26.17 -19.23 22.66
CA GLY A 429 26.48 -20.12 21.57
C GLY A 429 25.66 -19.84 20.32
N HIS A 430 25.98 -20.54 19.24
CA HIS A 430 25.17 -20.44 18.03
C HIS A 430 23.74 -20.89 18.30
N GLY A 431 22.75 -20.10 17.84
CA GLY A 431 21.34 -20.37 18.04
C GLY A 431 20.71 -19.78 19.30
N ASP A 432 21.51 -19.21 20.22
CA ASP A 432 20.96 -18.50 21.37
C ASP A 432 20.18 -17.25 20.92
N VAL A 433 18.97 -17.06 21.42
CA VAL A 433 18.13 -15.90 21.11
C VAL A 433 18.54 -14.75 22.03
N VAL A 434 19.15 -13.72 21.47
CA VAL A 434 19.65 -12.54 22.20
C VAL A 434 18.67 -11.36 22.16
N ILE A 435 17.78 -11.31 21.19
CA ILE A 435 16.72 -10.31 21.06
C ILE A 435 15.43 -11.02 20.69
N ALA A 436 14.36 -10.70 21.41
CA ALA A 436 13.00 -11.10 21.05
C ALA A 436 12.10 -9.86 21.20
N ALA A 437 11.63 -9.34 20.07
CA ALA A 437 10.80 -8.15 20.03
C ALA A 437 9.82 -8.19 18.85
N ILE A 438 8.63 -7.62 19.03
CA ILE A 438 7.76 -7.25 17.94
C ILE A 438 8.13 -5.82 17.58
N THR A 439 8.81 -5.64 16.44
CA THR A 439 9.26 -4.34 15.99
C THR A 439 8.74 -4.09 14.59
N SER A 440 8.37 -2.82 14.33
CA SER A 440 8.04 -2.36 12.99
C SER A 440 6.81 -3.04 12.34
N CYS A 441 6.52 -2.67 11.24
CA CYS A 441 5.51 -2.51 10.25
C CYS A 441 4.51 -3.67 10.10
N THR A 442 4.94 -4.84 9.69
CA THR A 442 4.05 -5.90 9.19
C THR A 442 3.09 -6.43 10.25
N ASN A 443 3.59 -6.65 11.46
CA ASN A 443 2.80 -7.26 12.54
C ASN A 443 2.09 -6.22 13.43
N THR A 444 2.63 -5.02 13.59
CA THR A 444 2.14 -4.04 14.57
C THR A 444 0.81 -3.40 14.18
N SER A 445 0.42 -3.46 12.91
CA SER A 445 -0.89 -3.01 12.42
C SER A 445 -1.98 -4.09 12.52
N ASN A 446 -1.61 -5.32 12.91
CA ASN A 446 -2.56 -6.40 13.06
C ASN A 446 -2.91 -6.59 14.55
N PRO A 447 -4.10 -6.15 15.01
CA PRO A 447 -4.48 -6.20 16.41
C PRO A 447 -4.58 -7.63 16.95
N TYR A 448 -4.92 -8.61 16.11
CA TYR A 448 -5.03 -10.01 16.53
C TYR A 448 -3.67 -10.57 16.95
N VAL A 449 -2.64 -10.31 16.15
CA VAL A 449 -1.26 -10.75 16.47
C VAL A 449 -0.75 -10.06 17.72
N MET A 450 -1.02 -8.76 17.89
CA MET A 450 -0.60 -8.00 19.06
C MET A 450 -1.30 -8.44 20.34
N VAL A 451 -2.60 -8.73 20.27
CA VAL A 451 -3.36 -9.27 21.41
C VAL A 451 -2.89 -10.67 21.76
N ALA A 452 -2.64 -11.52 20.75
CA ALA A 452 -2.12 -12.87 20.97
C ALA A 452 -0.75 -12.85 21.66
N ALA A 453 0.16 -11.97 21.25
CA ALA A 453 1.46 -11.77 21.88
C ALA A 453 1.31 -11.30 23.34
N GLY A 454 0.40 -10.37 23.62
CA GLY A 454 0.11 -9.89 24.97
C GLY A 454 -0.48 -10.97 25.87
N LEU A 455 -1.36 -11.80 25.35
CA LEU A 455 -1.93 -12.95 26.09
C LEU A 455 -0.88 -14.01 26.39
N LEU A 456 0.00 -14.32 25.40
CA LEU A 456 1.11 -15.24 25.62
C LEU A 456 2.05 -14.74 26.72
N ALA A 457 2.39 -13.45 26.69
CA ALA A 457 3.25 -12.85 27.72
C ALA A 457 2.60 -12.84 29.10
N LYS A 458 1.27 -12.73 29.17
CA LYS A 458 0.51 -12.76 30.43
C LYS A 458 0.47 -14.16 31.04
N ASN A 459 0.31 -15.21 30.24
CA ASN A 459 0.23 -16.61 30.68
C ASN A 459 1.62 -17.17 31.05
#